data_04dd96c2ee6fcd3b18fe6d1b15ccdd01
#
_entry.id   04dd96c2ee6fcd3b18fe6d1b15ccdd01
#
_cell.length_a   1.000
_cell.length_b   1.000
_cell.length_c   1.000
_cell.angle_alpha   90.00
_cell.angle_beta   90.00
_cell.angle_gamma   90.00
#
_symmetry.space_group_name_H-M   'P 1'
#
loop_
_entity.id
_entity.type
_entity.pdbx_description
1 polymer ?
#
loop_
_entity_poly.entity_id
_entity_poly.type
_entity_poly.pdbx_seq_one_letter_code
_entity_poly.pdbx_strand_id
1 'polypeptide(L)'
;MKKLLILCAVFISTVGFSQSNKEDVDMIQAIYGKEKKAIVSEFIQLEGTQKDAFWALYDEYEAKRKELGKKRVAIIDKYAQSYATIDDATTSDLIKQSAALGMETDKLINTYHKKLEKAAGVKAAAQFWQLEVYFLDIVRITILENIPFIGELK
;
A
#
# COMPACT_ATOMS: atom_id res chain seq x y z
N MET A 1 13.71 4.20 10.39
CA MET A 1 12.60 3.31 10.76
C MET A 1 11.58 3.98 11.69
N LYS A 2 11.99 4.65 12.81
CA LYS A 2 11.05 5.37 13.70
C LYS A 2 10.21 6.47 13.02
N LYS A 3 10.71 7.11 11.96
CA LYS A 3 9.98 8.18 11.24
C LYS A 3 8.85 7.65 10.34
N LEU A 4 8.94 6.39 9.87
CA LEU A 4 7.89 5.76 9.04
C LEU A 4 6.66 5.40 9.87
N LEU A 5 6.86 5.02 11.13
CA LEU A 5 5.77 4.73 12.10
C LEU A 5 4.95 5.99 12.44
N ILE A 6 5.59 7.17 12.44
CA ILE A 6 4.90 8.45 12.69
C ILE A 6 3.97 8.81 11.54
N LEU A 7 4.34 8.48 10.30
CA LEU A 7 3.50 8.75 9.14
C LEU A 7 2.24 7.89 9.12
N CYS A 8 2.32 6.65 9.57
CA CYS A 8 1.15 5.79 9.74
C CYS A 8 0.22 6.28 10.87
N ALA A 9 0.77 6.88 11.94
CA ALA A 9 -0.01 7.40 13.07
C ALA A 9 -0.84 8.65 12.74
N VAL A 10 -0.42 9.47 11.76
CA VAL A 10 -1.18 10.66 11.31
C VAL A 10 -2.48 10.28 10.60
N PHE A 11 -2.59 9.04 10.11
CA PHE A 11 -3.80 8.53 9.43
C PHE A 11 -5.02 8.33 10.35
N ILE A 12 -4.85 8.35 11.67
CA ILE A 12 -5.86 7.79 12.59
C ILE A 12 -6.41 8.79 13.58
N SER A 13 -5.83 9.98 13.69
CA SER A 13 -6.24 10.96 14.70
C SER A 13 -7.48 11.80 14.35
N THR A 14 -8.16 11.52 13.23
CA THR A 14 -9.42 12.19 12.87
C THR A 14 -10.53 11.17 12.64
N VAL A 15 -11.04 10.57 13.74
CA VAL A 15 -12.35 9.92 13.71
C VAL A 15 -13.43 11.00 13.71
N GLY A 16 -13.49 11.72 12.61
CA GLY A 16 -14.68 12.39 12.16
C GLY A 16 -15.07 11.66 10.88
N PHE A 17 -16.16 10.92 10.88
CA PHE A 17 -16.77 10.34 9.68
C PHE A 17 -17.20 11.46 8.74
N SER A 18 -16.23 12.10 8.11
CA SER A 18 -16.40 12.95 6.95
C SER A 18 -15.94 12.14 5.75
N GLN A 19 -16.74 12.12 4.69
CA GLN A 19 -16.37 11.56 3.40
C GLN A 19 -14.92 11.94 3.10
N SER A 20 -14.00 10.95 3.12
CA SER A 20 -12.62 11.22 2.76
C SER A 20 -12.63 11.71 1.32
N ASN A 21 -12.33 12.98 1.13
CA ASN A 21 -12.33 13.57 -0.20
C ASN A 21 -11.25 12.85 -1.01
N LYS A 22 -11.57 12.49 -2.24
CA LYS A 22 -10.61 11.85 -3.15
C LYS A 22 -9.27 12.60 -3.21
N GLU A 23 -9.31 13.92 -3.06
CA GLU A 23 -8.14 14.78 -3.01
C GLU A 23 -7.25 14.50 -1.80
N ASP A 24 -7.84 14.23 -0.63
CA ASP A 24 -7.10 13.88 0.60
C ASP A 24 -6.37 12.55 0.44
N VAL A 25 -7.04 11.56 -0.14
CA VAL A 25 -6.43 10.23 -0.42
C VAL A 25 -5.28 10.36 -1.41
N ASP A 26 -5.45 11.14 -2.47
CA ASP A 26 -4.40 11.36 -3.47
C ASP A 26 -3.20 12.11 -2.89
N MET A 27 -3.44 13.11 -2.03
CA MET A 27 -2.39 13.86 -1.33
C MET A 27 -1.59 12.95 -0.37
N ILE A 28 -2.27 12.18 0.46
CA ILE A 28 -1.64 11.24 1.39
C ILE A 28 -0.81 10.20 0.63
N GLN A 29 -1.33 9.65 -0.45
CA GLN A 29 -0.59 8.70 -1.28
C GLN A 29 0.62 9.34 -1.98
N ALA A 30 0.55 10.64 -2.31
CA ALA A 30 1.67 11.36 -2.89
C ALA A 30 2.79 11.57 -1.86
N ILE A 31 2.45 11.97 -0.63
CA ILE A 31 3.41 12.14 0.47
C ILE A 31 4.08 10.81 0.80
N TYR A 32 3.28 9.75 1.02
CA TYR A 32 3.79 8.41 1.29
C TYR A 32 4.71 7.92 0.18
N GLY A 33 4.33 8.09 -1.09
CA GLY A 33 5.14 7.69 -2.22
C GLY A 33 6.46 8.44 -2.32
N LYS A 34 6.51 9.73 -1.95
CA LYS A 34 7.73 10.53 -1.93
C LYS A 34 8.71 10.05 -0.86
N GLU A 35 8.23 9.82 0.37
CA GLU A 35 9.08 9.34 1.46
C GLU A 35 9.57 7.92 1.21
N LYS A 36 8.72 7.05 0.72
CA LYS A 36 9.06 5.69 0.32
C LYS A 36 10.14 5.68 -0.77
N LYS A 37 10.00 6.53 -1.80
CA LYS A 37 11.00 6.64 -2.88
C LYS A 37 12.36 7.09 -2.34
N ALA A 38 12.40 7.97 -1.33
CA ALA A 38 13.64 8.38 -0.68
C ALA A 38 14.32 7.19 0.02
N ILE A 39 13.57 6.38 0.79
CA ILE A 39 14.08 5.17 1.44
C ILE A 39 14.62 4.17 0.41
N VAL A 40 13.86 3.93 -0.67
CA VAL A 40 14.29 3.04 -1.76
C VAL A 40 15.58 3.53 -2.40
N SER A 41 15.73 4.85 -2.62
CA SER A 41 16.93 5.44 -3.22
C SER A 41 18.16 5.37 -2.31
N GLU A 42 17.96 5.41 -1.00
CA GLU A 42 19.03 5.24 -0.02
C GLU A 42 19.49 3.78 0.06
N PHE A 43 18.57 2.83 -0.07
CA PHE A 43 18.86 1.41 0.07
C PHE A 43 19.35 0.74 -1.22
N ILE A 44 18.80 1.14 -2.39
CA ILE A 44 19.15 0.57 -3.69
C ILE A 44 20.08 1.54 -4.42
N GLN A 45 21.38 1.27 -4.32
CA GLN A 45 22.43 2.05 -4.95
C GLN A 45 22.74 1.48 -6.33
N LEU A 46 22.42 2.26 -7.37
CA LEU A 46 22.66 1.91 -8.78
C LEU A 46 23.30 3.09 -9.51
N GLU A 47 24.04 2.79 -10.57
CA GLU A 47 24.73 3.78 -11.41
C GLU A 47 24.40 3.56 -12.90
N GLY A 48 24.63 4.60 -13.69
CA GLY A 48 24.52 4.54 -15.16
C GLY A 48 23.15 4.07 -15.64
N THR A 49 23.12 3.32 -16.72
CA THR A 49 21.90 2.87 -17.39
C THR A 49 21.01 1.98 -16.54
N GLN A 50 21.58 1.23 -15.59
CA GLN A 50 20.79 0.41 -14.65
C GLN A 50 19.96 1.26 -13.71
N LYS A 51 20.51 2.38 -13.26
CA LYS A 51 19.80 3.35 -12.43
C LYS A 51 18.59 3.93 -13.15
N ASP A 52 18.78 4.38 -14.39
CA ASP A 52 17.70 4.99 -15.18
C ASP A 52 16.60 3.96 -15.49
N ALA A 53 16.98 2.75 -15.86
CA ALA A 53 16.04 1.66 -16.12
C ALA A 53 15.24 1.24 -14.86
N PHE A 54 15.91 1.19 -13.71
CA PHE A 54 15.27 0.92 -12.42
C PHE A 54 14.20 1.95 -12.09
N TRP A 55 14.55 3.23 -12.14
CA TRP A 55 13.61 4.29 -11.74
C TRP A 55 12.43 4.44 -12.69
N ALA A 56 12.64 4.22 -13.99
CA ALA A 56 11.53 4.20 -14.95
C ALA A 56 10.50 3.10 -14.60
N LEU A 57 10.96 1.88 -14.30
CA LEU A 57 10.11 0.77 -13.90
C LEU A 57 9.49 0.97 -12.50
N TYR A 58 10.23 1.57 -11.58
CA TYR A 58 9.74 1.91 -10.27
C TYR A 58 8.59 2.93 -10.31
N ASP A 59 8.71 3.96 -11.13
CA ASP A 59 7.66 4.97 -11.30
C ASP A 59 6.39 4.38 -11.96
N GLU A 60 6.53 3.47 -12.92
CA GLU A 60 5.42 2.68 -13.46
C GLU A 60 4.73 1.82 -12.38
N TYR A 61 5.53 1.15 -11.55
CA TYR A 61 5.05 0.36 -10.44
C TYR A 61 4.26 1.22 -9.46
N GLU A 62 4.81 2.36 -9.04
CA GLU A 62 4.18 3.27 -8.08
C GLU A 62 2.84 3.81 -8.60
N ALA A 63 2.72 4.12 -9.89
CA ALA A 63 1.45 4.53 -10.47
C ALA A 63 0.36 3.45 -10.29
N LYS A 64 0.70 2.18 -10.56
CA LYS A 64 -0.24 1.06 -10.40
C LYS A 64 -0.52 0.72 -8.94
N ARG A 65 0.51 0.80 -8.08
CA ARG A 65 0.35 0.61 -6.64
C ARG A 65 -0.63 1.63 -6.04
N LYS A 66 -0.58 2.90 -6.48
CA LYS A 66 -1.50 3.94 -6.04
C LYS A 66 -2.96 3.59 -6.36
N GLU A 67 -3.23 3.04 -7.53
CA GLU A 67 -4.60 2.60 -7.89
C GLU A 67 -5.09 1.45 -6.99
N LEU A 68 -4.21 0.49 -6.65
CA LEU A 68 -4.55 -0.55 -5.66
C LEU A 68 -4.75 0.05 -4.26
N GLY A 69 -3.99 1.07 -3.90
CA GLY A 69 -4.18 1.82 -2.66
C GLY A 69 -5.56 2.48 -2.58
N LYS A 70 -6.05 3.08 -3.67
CA LYS A 70 -7.42 3.65 -3.74
C LYS A 70 -8.50 2.59 -3.54
N LYS A 71 -8.34 1.41 -4.16
CA LYS A 71 -9.24 0.27 -3.94
C LYS A 71 -9.27 -0.15 -2.47
N ARG A 72 -8.11 -0.17 -1.81
CA ARG A 72 -7.99 -0.50 -0.38
C ARG A 72 -8.77 0.48 0.50
N VAL A 73 -8.59 1.78 0.26
CA VAL A 73 -9.33 2.83 0.99
C VAL A 73 -10.84 2.63 0.80
N ALA A 74 -11.30 2.40 -0.41
CA ALA A 74 -12.73 2.17 -0.68
C ALA A 74 -13.30 0.94 0.06
N ILE A 75 -12.53 -0.14 0.20
CA ILE A 75 -12.94 -1.33 0.97
C ILE A 75 -13.03 -0.99 2.45
N ILE A 76 -12.05 -0.24 2.99
CA ILE A 76 -12.04 0.19 4.40
C ILE A 76 -13.21 1.12 4.69
N ASP A 77 -13.47 2.09 3.82
CA ASP A 77 -14.60 3.02 3.94
C ASP A 77 -15.94 2.26 3.95
N LYS A 78 -16.10 1.30 3.03
CA LYS A 78 -17.31 0.46 3.00
C LYS A 78 -17.46 -0.35 4.28
N TYR A 79 -16.37 -0.91 4.81
CA TYR A 79 -16.38 -1.61 6.11
C TYR A 79 -16.82 -0.68 7.23
N ALA A 80 -16.19 0.50 7.36
CA ALA A 80 -16.51 1.47 8.40
C ALA A 80 -17.98 1.91 8.35
N GLN A 81 -18.51 2.19 7.16
CA GLN A 81 -19.91 2.61 6.99
C GLN A 81 -20.92 1.51 7.32
N SER A 82 -20.58 0.25 7.08
CA SER A 82 -21.47 -0.89 7.33
C SER A 82 -21.29 -1.54 8.70
N TYR A 83 -20.25 -1.22 9.44
CA TYR A 83 -19.80 -1.97 10.62
C TYR A 83 -20.90 -2.22 11.65
N ALA A 84 -21.69 -1.19 12.00
CA ALA A 84 -22.74 -1.29 13.04
C ALA A 84 -23.91 -2.20 12.64
N THR A 85 -24.13 -2.41 11.35
CA THR A 85 -25.27 -3.16 10.79
C THR A 85 -24.84 -4.21 9.77
N ILE A 86 -23.57 -4.63 9.83
CA ILE A 86 -22.99 -5.55 8.83
C ILE A 86 -23.71 -6.90 8.83
N ASP A 87 -24.16 -7.31 7.67
CA ASP A 87 -24.78 -8.61 7.43
C ASP A 87 -23.79 -9.60 6.80
N ASP A 88 -24.20 -10.88 6.70
CA ASP A 88 -23.39 -11.94 6.15
C ASP A 88 -23.01 -11.71 4.68
N ALA A 89 -23.89 -11.12 3.90
CA ALA A 89 -23.66 -10.85 2.48
C ALA A 89 -22.59 -9.77 2.32
N THR A 90 -22.69 -8.67 3.05
CA THR A 90 -21.72 -7.59 3.08
C THR A 90 -20.38 -8.06 3.62
N THR A 91 -20.39 -8.87 4.69
CA THR A 91 -19.18 -9.49 5.25
C THR A 91 -18.48 -10.35 4.21
N SER A 92 -19.20 -11.25 3.55
CA SER A 92 -18.65 -12.13 2.52
C SER A 92 -18.05 -11.34 1.35
N ASP A 93 -18.72 -10.27 0.91
CA ASP A 93 -18.27 -9.41 -0.19
C ASP A 93 -16.98 -8.65 0.18
N LEU A 94 -16.92 -8.05 1.37
CA LEU A 94 -15.73 -7.35 1.85
C LEU A 94 -14.52 -8.27 1.96
N ILE A 95 -14.68 -9.48 2.48
CA ILE A 95 -13.59 -10.46 2.56
C ILE A 95 -13.12 -10.88 1.16
N LYS A 96 -14.04 -11.13 0.21
CA LYS A 96 -13.68 -11.44 -1.17
C LYS A 96 -12.91 -10.31 -1.84
N GLN A 97 -13.34 -9.06 -1.68
CA GLN A 97 -12.66 -7.90 -2.24
C GLN A 97 -11.27 -7.72 -1.62
N SER A 98 -11.14 -7.87 -0.29
CA SER A 98 -9.86 -7.77 0.42
C SER A 98 -8.88 -8.84 -0.01
N ALA A 99 -9.33 -10.10 -0.13
CA ALA A 99 -8.50 -11.21 -0.59
C ALA A 99 -8.05 -11.02 -2.04
N ALA A 100 -8.97 -10.62 -2.94
CA ALA A 100 -8.64 -10.34 -4.33
C ALA A 100 -7.61 -9.21 -4.46
N LEU A 101 -7.78 -8.12 -3.70
CA LEU A 101 -6.85 -6.99 -3.67
C LEU A 101 -5.48 -7.42 -3.14
N GLY A 102 -5.43 -8.30 -2.14
CA GLY A 102 -4.18 -8.87 -1.62
C GLY A 102 -3.40 -9.59 -2.72
N MET A 103 -4.07 -10.52 -3.43
CA MET A 103 -3.48 -11.25 -4.54
C MET A 103 -3.04 -10.34 -5.70
N GLU A 104 -3.84 -9.31 -6.02
CA GLU A 104 -3.53 -8.33 -7.07
C GLU A 104 -2.26 -7.52 -6.72
N THR A 105 -2.11 -7.15 -5.45
CA THR A 105 -0.94 -6.41 -4.94
C THR A 105 0.32 -7.27 -4.98
N ASP A 106 0.26 -8.51 -4.50
CA ASP A 106 1.39 -9.44 -4.52
C ASP A 106 1.81 -9.77 -5.97
N LYS A 107 0.84 -9.94 -6.86
CA LYS A 107 1.10 -10.13 -8.30
C LYS A 107 1.79 -8.93 -8.92
N LEU A 108 1.42 -7.70 -8.53
CA LEU A 108 2.04 -6.47 -9.01
C LEU A 108 3.52 -6.44 -8.60
N ILE A 109 3.84 -6.65 -7.32
CA ILE A 109 5.21 -6.71 -6.81
C ILE A 109 6.04 -7.74 -7.58
N ASN A 110 5.53 -8.98 -7.71
CA ASN A 110 6.22 -10.05 -8.41
C ASN A 110 6.43 -9.76 -9.91
N THR A 111 5.49 -9.06 -10.54
CA THR A 111 5.61 -8.67 -11.95
C THR A 111 6.76 -7.66 -12.14
N TYR A 112 6.85 -6.66 -11.26
CA TYR A 112 7.91 -5.65 -11.35
C TYR A 112 9.26 -6.19 -10.88
N HIS A 113 9.29 -7.09 -9.92
CA HIS A 113 10.51 -7.84 -9.58
C HIS A 113 11.14 -8.48 -10.82
N LYS A 114 10.36 -9.24 -11.60
CA LYS A 114 10.85 -9.90 -12.83
C LYS A 114 11.31 -8.90 -13.90
N LYS A 115 10.66 -7.74 -14.02
CA LYS A 115 11.10 -6.67 -14.95
C LYS A 115 12.42 -6.05 -14.49
N LEU A 116 12.52 -5.74 -13.19
CA LEU A 116 13.71 -5.15 -12.58
C LEU A 116 14.91 -6.09 -12.59
N GLU A 117 14.69 -7.40 -12.41
CA GLU A 117 15.74 -8.40 -12.53
C GLU A 117 16.45 -8.33 -13.90
N LYS A 118 15.67 -8.17 -14.97
CA LYS A 118 16.20 -8.05 -16.34
C LYS A 118 16.85 -6.69 -16.60
N ALA A 119 16.33 -5.62 -16.02
CA ALA A 119 16.75 -4.25 -16.33
C ALA A 119 17.87 -3.73 -15.42
N ALA A 120 17.88 -4.13 -14.15
CA ALA A 120 18.77 -3.59 -13.13
C ALA A 120 19.57 -4.67 -12.37
N GLY A 121 19.34 -5.96 -12.70
CA GLY A 121 20.02 -7.09 -12.09
C GLY A 121 19.35 -7.69 -10.86
N VAL A 122 19.73 -8.92 -10.53
CA VAL A 122 19.12 -9.76 -9.48
C VAL A 122 19.14 -9.09 -8.12
N LYS A 123 20.26 -8.45 -7.74
CA LYS A 123 20.42 -7.81 -6.43
C LYS A 123 19.41 -6.67 -6.24
N ALA A 124 19.33 -5.75 -7.21
CA ALA A 124 18.42 -4.62 -7.14
C ALA A 124 16.95 -5.05 -7.14
N ALA A 125 16.62 -6.08 -7.93
CA ALA A 125 15.28 -6.66 -7.95
C ALA A 125 14.91 -7.32 -6.63
N ALA A 126 15.83 -8.06 -5.99
CA ALA A 126 15.60 -8.66 -4.69
C ALA A 126 15.42 -7.60 -3.60
N GLN A 127 16.24 -6.54 -3.60
CA GLN A 127 16.10 -5.41 -2.68
C GLN A 127 14.77 -4.69 -2.86
N PHE A 128 14.34 -4.44 -4.10
CA PHE A 128 13.01 -3.90 -4.40
C PHE A 128 11.91 -4.78 -3.81
N TRP A 129 11.95 -6.09 -4.08
CA TRP A 129 10.93 -7.03 -3.60
C TRP A 129 10.83 -7.03 -2.08
N GLN A 130 11.99 -7.11 -1.38
CA GLN A 130 12.03 -7.10 0.09
C GLN A 130 11.46 -5.81 0.68
N LEU A 131 11.81 -4.64 0.11
CA LEU A 131 11.30 -3.35 0.56
C LEU A 131 9.79 -3.23 0.33
N GLU A 132 9.29 -3.66 -0.83
CA GLU A 132 7.86 -3.57 -1.15
C GLU A 132 7.01 -4.47 -0.25
N VAL A 133 7.47 -5.70 0.02
CA VAL A 133 6.81 -6.59 0.99
C VAL A 133 6.83 -5.97 2.39
N TYR A 134 7.98 -5.45 2.84
CA TYR A 134 8.09 -4.78 4.12
C TYR A 134 7.12 -3.59 4.26
N PHE A 135 7.05 -2.70 3.27
CA PHE A 135 6.11 -1.58 3.29
C PHE A 135 4.65 -2.04 3.27
N LEU A 136 4.35 -3.08 2.50
CA LEU A 136 2.99 -3.64 2.44
C LEU A 136 2.57 -4.24 3.78
N ASP A 137 3.47 -4.93 4.47
CA ASP A 137 3.18 -5.54 5.77
C ASP A 137 3.00 -4.47 6.86
N ILE A 138 3.77 -3.38 6.83
CA ILE A 138 3.52 -2.23 7.72
C ILE A 138 2.09 -1.69 7.50
N VAL A 139 1.68 -1.50 6.26
CA VAL A 139 0.32 -1.00 5.95
C VAL A 139 -0.75 -1.99 6.44
N ARG A 140 -0.55 -3.29 6.23
CA ARG A 140 -1.48 -4.35 6.68
C ARG A 140 -1.63 -4.35 8.20
N ILE A 141 -0.50 -4.34 8.92
CA ILE A 141 -0.49 -4.32 10.39
C ILE A 141 -1.17 -3.06 10.91
N THR A 142 -0.82 -1.89 10.37
CA THR A 142 -1.42 -0.61 10.78
C THR A 142 -2.95 -0.62 10.61
N ILE A 143 -3.44 -1.19 9.50
CA ILE A 143 -4.89 -1.31 9.29
C ILE A 143 -5.51 -2.22 10.35
N LEU A 144 -4.94 -3.40 10.61
CA LEU A 144 -5.47 -4.36 11.58
C LEU A 144 -5.45 -3.85 13.02
N GLU A 145 -4.47 -3.01 13.37
CA GLU A 145 -4.36 -2.40 14.70
C GLU A 145 -5.37 -1.27 14.94
N ASN A 146 -5.93 -0.70 13.88
CA ASN A 146 -6.75 0.51 13.97
C ASN A 146 -8.17 0.35 13.46
N ILE A 147 -8.51 -0.82 12.95
CA ILE A 147 -9.87 -1.15 12.52
C ILE A 147 -10.39 -2.28 13.43
N PRO A 148 -11.58 -2.13 14.07
CA PRO A 148 -12.13 -3.18 14.91
C PRO A 148 -12.39 -4.45 14.11
N PHE A 149 -12.20 -5.61 14.72
CA PHE A 149 -12.55 -6.88 14.12
C PHE A 149 -14.06 -7.04 14.02
N ILE A 150 -14.52 -7.83 13.04
CA ILE A 150 -15.95 -8.13 12.88
C ILE A 150 -16.49 -8.75 14.18
N GLY A 151 -17.51 -8.11 14.76
CA GLY A 151 -18.14 -8.54 16.03
C GLY A 151 -17.43 -8.07 17.30
N GLU A 152 -16.37 -7.27 17.22
CA GLU A 152 -15.64 -6.78 18.39
C GLU A 152 -16.44 -5.70 19.17
N LEU A 153 -17.12 -4.81 18.44
CA LEU A 153 -18.03 -3.83 19.05
C LEU A 153 -19.45 -4.41 19.02
N LYS A 154 -20.01 -4.69 20.18
CA LYS A 154 -21.40 -5.09 20.37
C LYS A 154 -22.21 -3.94 20.95
#